data_d48c5113091c84986f40ab7f65054406
#
_entry.id   d48c5113091c84986f40ab7f65054406
#
_cell.length_a   1.000
_cell.length_b   1.000
_cell.length_c   1.000
_cell.angle_alpha   90.00
_cell.angle_beta   90.00
_cell.angle_gamma   90.00
#
_symmetry.space_group_name_H-M   'P 1'
#
loop_
_entity.id
_entity.type
_entity.pdbx_description
1 polymer ?
#
loop_
_entity_poly.entity_id
_entity_poly.type
_entity_poly.pdbx_seq_one_letter_code
_entity_poly.pdbx_strand_id
1 'polypeptide(L)'
;MQRVCGKQASRDRSSRHVALGDRDGLATLNVALDTEGSSLLQVEPREVRNSPGSRFVGSEPVRLIRLDSIWPELRLRRENLYLKLDTQGSELSILRGASRALLDTEFVEAELSLVKLYEGGALSDEVISFLDDRGFALVSLEGIDEEPETGQMLQVDAIFRRRHHGDSAL
;
A
#
# COMPACT_ATOMS: atom_id res chain seq x y z
N MET A 1 -0.14 0.67 -12.29
CA MET A 1 1.25 1.19 -12.38
C MET A 1 1.58 1.84 -11.07
N GLN A 2 2.21 1.10 -10.18
CA GLN A 2 2.54 1.59 -8.83
C GLN A 2 3.54 2.74 -8.95
N ARG A 3 3.13 3.94 -8.59
CA ARG A 3 4.01 5.10 -8.55
C ARG A 3 4.53 5.30 -7.15
N VAL A 4 5.81 5.10 -6.92
CA VAL A 4 6.46 5.62 -5.71
C VAL A 4 6.57 7.13 -5.88
N CYS A 5 5.68 7.88 -5.26
CA CYS A 5 5.68 9.33 -5.30
C CYS A 5 6.17 9.88 -3.95
N GLY A 6 7.37 10.41 -3.90
CA GLY A 6 7.83 11.24 -2.78
C GLY A 6 7.37 12.68 -2.98
N LYS A 7 6.48 13.19 -2.13
CA LYS A 7 6.18 14.62 -2.09
C LYS A 7 7.25 15.35 -1.29
N GLN A 8 8.12 16.04 -1.97
CA GLN A 8 8.89 17.13 -1.37
C GLN A 8 8.12 18.43 -1.59
N ALA A 9 8.08 19.29 -0.59
CA ALA A 9 7.41 20.59 -0.63
C ALA A 9 8.06 21.61 -1.59
N SER A 10 8.86 21.19 -2.55
CA SER A 10 9.33 21.96 -3.69
C SER A 10 9.91 21.07 -4.79
N ARG A 11 9.20 20.93 -5.88
CA ARG A 11 9.67 20.73 -7.25
C ARG A 11 10.28 19.40 -7.72
N ASP A 12 10.44 18.34 -6.95
CA ASP A 12 10.99 17.10 -7.52
C ASP A 12 10.02 15.91 -7.38
N ARG A 13 9.25 15.66 -8.44
CA ARG A 13 8.51 14.41 -8.61
C ARG A 13 9.39 13.46 -9.40
N SER A 14 10.08 12.56 -8.74
CA SER A 14 10.70 11.42 -9.42
C SER A 14 9.72 10.26 -9.48
N SER A 15 9.54 9.64 -10.63
CA SER A 15 8.80 8.40 -10.78
C SER A 15 9.75 7.30 -11.24
N ARG A 16 9.58 6.09 -10.67
CA ARG A 16 10.34 4.91 -11.08
C ARG A 16 9.37 3.86 -11.61
N HIS A 17 9.73 3.21 -12.69
CA HIS A 17 8.96 2.13 -13.29
C HIS A 17 9.33 0.79 -12.64
N VAL A 18 8.85 0.58 -11.42
CA VAL A 18 9.12 -0.61 -10.61
C VAL A 18 7.88 -0.94 -9.77
N ALA A 19 7.76 -2.18 -9.35
CA ALA A 19 6.82 -2.60 -8.31
C ALA A 19 7.56 -2.70 -6.98
N LEU A 20 6.88 -2.39 -5.88
CA LEU A 20 7.39 -2.61 -4.54
C LEU A 20 6.88 -3.93 -3.96
N GLY A 21 7.69 -4.56 -3.09
CA GLY A 21 7.33 -5.77 -2.39
C GLY A 21 8.33 -6.14 -1.31
N ASP A 22 8.28 -7.40 -0.85
CA ASP A 22 9.11 -7.92 0.24
C ASP A 22 10.51 -8.40 -0.18
N ARG A 23 10.79 -8.44 -1.48
CA ARG A 23 12.07 -8.91 -2.06
C ARG A 23 12.43 -8.14 -3.32
N ASP A 24 13.70 -8.25 -3.72
CA ASP A 24 14.18 -7.77 -5.01
C ASP A 24 14.12 -8.91 -6.05
N GLY A 25 13.75 -8.58 -7.30
CA GLY A 25 13.66 -9.58 -8.38
C GLY A 25 12.80 -9.13 -9.55
N LEU A 26 12.10 -10.08 -10.13
CA LEU A 26 11.12 -9.88 -11.19
C LEU A 26 9.75 -10.39 -10.71
N ALA A 27 8.70 -9.73 -11.14
CA ALA A 27 7.31 -10.11 -10.93
C ALA A 27 6.52 -9.90 -12.21
N THR A 28 5.29 -10.38 -12.23
CA THR A 28 4.32 -10.09 -13.27
C THR A 28 3.28 -9.12 -12.71
N LEU A 29 3.10 -7.99 -13.37
CA LEU A 29 2.02 -7.06 -13.07
C LEU A 29 0.82 -7.44 -13.94
N ASN A 30 -0.31 -7.74 -13.32
CA ASN A 30 -1.58 -7.90 -14.00
C ASN A 30 -2.15 -6.51 -14.28
N VAL A 31 -2.42 -6.22 -15.55
CA VAL A 31 -2.89 -4.90 -16.00
C VAL A 31 -4.40 -4.90 -16.03
N ALA A 32 -5.02 -4.06 -15.24
CA ALA A 32 -6.46 -3.87 -15.20
C ALA A 32 -6.95 -2.92 -16.30
N LEU A 33 -8.24 -2.98 -16.58
CA LEU A 33 -8.88 -2.15 -17.62
C LEU A 33 -8.75 -0.65 -17.32
N ASP A 34 -8.89 -0.25 -16.05
CA ASP A 34 -8.75 1.13 -15.59
C ASP A 34 -7.33 1.50 -15.14
N THR A 35 -6.34 0.63 -15.31
CA THR A 35 -4.95 0.77 -14.87
C THR A 35 -4.73 0.97 -13.38
N GLU A 36 -5.62 1.65 -12.65
CA GLU A 36 -5.53 1.89 -11.21
C GLU A 36 -5.71 0.58 -10.42
N GLY A 37 -6.60 -0.31 -10.89
CA GLY A 37 -6.80 -1.66 -10.34
C GLY A 37 -5.72 -2.68 -10.70
N SER A 38 -4.60 -2.27 -11.34
CA SER A 38 -3.50 -3.19 -11.68
C SER A 38 -2.78 -3.69 -10.44
N SER A 39 -2.51 -5.00 -10.37
CA SER A 39 -1.97 -5.65 -9.18
C SER A 39 -0.92 -6.71 -9.50
N LEU A 40 -0.01 -6.98 -8.54
CA LEU A 40 0.86 -8.15 -8.56
C LEU A 40 0.12 -9.44 -8.21
N LEU A 41 -1.05 -9.33 -7.59
CA LEU A 41 -1.88 -10.44 -7.15
C LEU A 41 -3.02 -10.69 -8.15
N GLN A 42 -3.61 -11.87 -8.11
CA GLN A 42 -4.83 -12.15 -8.88
C GLN A 42 -6.03 -11.49 -8.21
N VAL A 43 -6.87 -10.85 -9.00
CA VAL A 43 -8.11 -10.23 -8.52
C VAL A 43 -9.17 -11.29 -8.27
N GLU A 44 -9.86 -11.19 -7.14
CA GLU A 44 -10.98 -12.07 -6.81
C GLU A 44 -12.25 -11.69 -7.60
N PRO A 45 -13.13 -12.65 -7.93
CA PRO A 45 -14.37 -12.38 -8.65
C PRO A 45 -15.28 -11.35 -7.96
N ARG A 46 -15.19 -11.24 -6.63
CA ARG A 46 -15.95 -10.25 -5.85
C ARG A 46 -15.54 -8.84 -6.22
N GLU A 47 -14.23 -8.58 -6.28
CA GLU A 47 -13.69 -7.30 -6.65
C GLU A 47 -14.10 -6.90 -8.07
N VAL A 48 -14.01 -7.83 -9.03
CA VAL A 48 -14.42 -7.56 -10.41
C VAL A 48 -15.93 -7.25 -10.53
N ARG A 49 -16.76 -7.85 -9.67
CA ARG A 49 -18.21 -7.52 -9.65
C ARG A 49 -18.46 -6.14 -9.08
N ASN A 50 -17.74 -5.78 -8.04
CA ASN A 50 -17.88 -4.50 -7.35
C ASN A 50 -17.27 -3.35 -8.18
N SER A 51 -16.08 -3.56 -8.71
CA SER A 51 -15.32 -2.62 -9.55
C SER A 51 -14.96 -3.26 -10.90
N PRO A 52 -15.83 -3.18 -11.91
CA PRO A 52 -15.60 -3.84 -13.21
C PRO A 52 -14.32 -3.39 -13.93
N GLY A 53 -13.81 -2.21 -13.60
CA GLY A 53 -12.53 -1.68 -14.11
C GLY A 53 -11.32 -2.46 -13.61
N SER A 54 -11.42 -3.16 -12.47
CA SER A 54 -10.35 -3.99 -11.90
C SER A 54 -10.09 -5.29 -12.69
N ARG A 55 -10.95 -5.62 -13.67
CA ARG A 55 -10.77 -6.79 -14.52
C ARG A 55 -9.47 -6.71 -15.31
N PHE A 56 -8.64 -7.75 -15.24
CA PHE A 56 -7.37 -7.80 -15.98
C PHE A 56 -7.58 -7.98 -17.48
N VAL A 57 -6.86 -7.18 -18.26
CA VAL A 57 -6.85 -7.17 -19.72
C VAL A 57 -5.50 -7.59 -20.31
N GLY A 58 -4.49 -7.74 -19.48
CA GLY A 58 -3.14 -8.15 -19.87
C GLY A 58 -2.23 -8.36 -18.68
N SER A 59 -0.97 -8.63 -18.96
CA SER A 59 0.09 -8.69 -17.95
C SER A 59 1.41 -8.27 -18.56
N GLU A 60 2.31 -7.74 -17.72
CA GLU A 60 3.65 -7.34 -18.12
C GLU A 60 4.69 -7.71 -17.06
N PRO A 61 5.93 -8.03 -17.47
CA PRO A 61 7.02 -8.21 -16.52
C PRO A 61 7.40 -6.86 -15.91
N VAL A 62 7.59 -6.84 -14.58
CA VAL A 62 8.02 -5.65 -13.86
C VAL A 62 9.16 -5.99 -12.92
N ARG A 63 10.09 -5.06 -12.74
CA ARG A 63 11.12 -5.18 -11.71
C ARG A 63 10.47 -4.99 -10.34
N LEU A 64 10.62 -6.00 -9.49
CA LEU A 64 10.20 -5.97 -8.08
C LEU A 64 11.39 -5.53 -7.23
N ILE A 65 11.18 -4.58 -6.33
CA ILE A 65 12.21 -4.12 -5.41
C ILE A 65 11.61 -3.86 -4.03
N ARG A 66 12.46 -4.02 -3.00
CA ARG A 66 12.10 -3.56 -1.64
C ARG A 66 12.25 -2.04 -1.57
N LEU A 67 11.39 -1.39 -0.80
CA LEU A 67 11.55 0.03 -0.52
C LEU A 67 12.91 0.31 0.14
N ASP A 68 13.35 -0.57 1.04
CA ASP A 68 14.64 -0.46 1.71
C ASP A 68 15.85 -0.49 0.77
N SER A 69 15.74 -1.18 -0.39
CA SER A 69 16.81 -1.24 -1.38
C SER A 69 17.09 0.10 -2.07
N ILE A 70 16.05 0.94 -2.20
CA ILE A 70 16.15 2.26 -2.83
C ILE A 70 16.07 3.42 -1.82
N TRP A 71 15.80 3.12 -0.56
CA TRP A 71 15.59 4.13 0.47
C TRP A 71 16.71 5.15 0.60
N PRO A 72 18.02 4.73 0.59
CA PRO A 72 19.14 5.67 0.66
C PRO A 72 19.16 6.70 -0.47
N GLU A 73 18.59 6.35 -1.65
CA GLU A 73 18.54 7.22 -2.81
C GLU A 73 17.34 8.16 -2.80
N LEU A 74 16.23 7.75 -2.15
CA LEU A 74 14.98 8.52 -2.06
C LEU A 74 15.01 9.55 -0.93
N ARG A 75 15.81 9.28 0.09
CA ARG A 75 15.87 10.10 1.29
C ARG A 75 16.70 11.35 1.05
N LEU A 76 16.03 12.48 0.99
CA LEU A 76 16.68 13.76 0.73
C LEU A 76 17.00 14.55 2.02
N ARG A 77 16.21 14.42 3.11
CA ARG A 77 16.41 15.10 4.41
C ARG A 77 15.71 14.37 5.56
N ARG A 78 16.03 14.74 6.82
CA ARG A 78 15.31 14.29 8.03
C ARG A 78 14.03 15.12 8.19
N GLU A 79 13.03 14.84 7.41
CA GLU A 79 11.70 15.45 7.50
C GLU A 79 10.70 14.37 7.91
N ASN A 80 9.56 14.78 8.42
CA ASN A 80 8.44 13.89 8.71
C ASN A 80 7.97 13.25 7.39
N LEU A 81 8.21 11.97 7.24
CA LEU A 81 7.90 11.26 6.02
C LEU A 81 6.48 10.67 6.11
N TYR A 82 5.76 10.81 5.02
CA TYR A 82 4.44 10.24 4.83
C TYR A 82 4.52 9.17 3.74
N LEU A 83 4.21 7.93 4.09
CA LEU A 83 4.19 6.79 3.17
C LEU A 83 2.73 6.47 2.84
N LYS A 84 2.32 6.67 1.58
CA LYS A 84 1.01 6.22 1.09
C LYS A 84 1.17 4.93 0.31
N LEU A 85 0.35 3.94 0.66
CA LEU A 85 0.24 2.63 0.01
C LEU A 85 -1.20 2.46 -0.50
N ASP A 86 -1.32 2.36 -1.82
CA ASP A 86 -2.55 2.09 -2.56
C ASP A 86 -2.10 1.18 -3.70
N THR A 87 -2.03 -0.12 -3.41
CA THR A 87 -1.25 -1.07 -4.22
C THR A 87 -1.99 -2.38 -4.48
N GLN A 88 -3.30 -2.29 -4.28
CA GLN A 88 -4.25 -3.32 -4.69
C GLN A 88 -3.88 -4.71 -4.15
N GLY A 89 -3.78 -4.78 -2.79
CA GLY A 89 -3.56 -6.00 -2.04
C GLY A 89 -2.09 -6.30 -1.70
N SER A 90 -1.12 -5.47 -2.16
CA SER A 90 0.31 -5.69 -1.91
C SER A 90 0.87 -4.92 -0.71
N GLU A 91 0.03 -4.21 0.06
CA GLU A 91 0.40 -3.28 1.14
C GLU A 91 1.31 -3.95 2.18
N LEU A 92 0.91 -5.10 2.70
CA LEU A 92 1.70 -5.82 3.72
C LEU A 92 3.04 -6.32 3.16
N SER A 93 3.07 -6.78 1.91
CA SER A 93 4.31 -7.18 1.24
C SER A 93 5.29 -6.00 1.13
N ILE A 94 4.79 -4.82 0.76
CA ILE A 94 5.59 -3.59 0.69
C ILE A 94 6.10 -3.18 2.07
N LEU A 95 5.24 -3.20 3.08
CA LEU A 95 5.61 -2.88 4.46
C LEU A 95 6.71 -3.82 5.00
N ARG A 96 6.67 -5.11 4.66
CA ARG A 96 7.73 -6.08 4.99
C ARG A 96 9.06 -5.73 4.32
N GLY A 97 9.02 -5.19 3.11
CA GLY A 97 10.19 -4.69 2.37
C GLY A 97 10.66 -3.28 2.75
N ALA A 98 10.03 -2.65 3.75
CA ALA A 98 10.22 -1.25 4.15
C ALA A 98 10.72 -1.09 5.59
N SER A 99 11.36 -2.10 6.18
CA SER A 99 11.73 -2.11 7.61
C SER A 99 12.62 -0.92 8.01
N ARG A 100 13.54 -0.51 7.16
CA ARG A 100 14.39 0.68 7.40
C ARG A 100 13.65 1.97 7.09
N ALA A 101 12.90 2.01 5.99
CA ALA A 101 12.10 3.16 5.60
C ALA A 101 11.08 3.51 6.68
N LEU A 102 10.46 2.50 7.29
CA LEU A 102 9.51 2.69 8.39
C LEU A 102 10.16 3.35 9.61
N LEU A 103 11.45 3.20 9.90
CA LEU A 103 12.10 3.88 11.03
C LEU A 103 12.12 5.40 10.84
N ASP A 104 12.14 5.87 9.62
CA ASP A 104 12.18 7.29 9.26
C ASP A 104 10.77 7.84 8.94
N THR A 105 9.73 6.99 8.91
CA THR A 105 8.36 7.36 8.53
C THR A 105 7.57 7.82 9.75
N GLU A 106 6.89 8.95 9.64
CA GLU A 106 6.00 9.51 10.67
C GLU A 106 4.56 9.02 10.49
N PHE A 107 4.08 9.01 9.25
CA PHE A 107 2.73 8.57 8.92
C PHE A 107 2.75 7.49 7.83
N VAL A 108 1.89 6.51 7.97
CA VAL A 108 1.56 5.53 6.94
C VAL A 108 0.08 5.67 6.62
N GLU A 109 -0.25 5.85 5.36
CA GLU A 109 -1.62 5.72 4.83
C GLU A 109 -1.65 4.45 3.99
N ALA A 110 -2.64 3.61 4.22
CA ALA A 110 -2.81 2.37 3.47
C ALA A 110 -4.28 2.09 3.18
N GLU A 111 -4.56 1.65 1.96
CA GLU A 111 -5.84 1.07 1.60
C GLU A 111 -5.88 -0.36 2.15
N LEU A 112 -6.85 -0.64 3.03
CA LEU A 112 -6.96 -1.91 3.72
C LEU A 112 -8.19 -2.68 3.27
N SER A 113 -7.99 -3.93 2.88
CA SER A 113 -9.08 -4.84 2.53
C SER A 113 -9.70 -5.45 3.79
N LEU A 114 -11.01 -5.28 3.97
CA LEU A 114 -11.79 -5.92 5.05
C LEU A 114 -12.23 -7.33 4.69
N VAL A 115 -12.22 -7.64 3.40
CA VAL A 115 -12.55 -8.95 2.82
C VAL A 115 -11.53 -9.31 1.74
N LYS A 116 -11.47 -10.56 1.32
CA LYS A 116 -10.58 -10.99 0.24
C LYS A 116 -11.02 -10.40 -1.09
N LEU A 117 -10.22 -9.48 -1.63
CA LEU A 117 -10.39 -8.87 -2.95
C LEU A 117 -9.28 -9.29 -3.93
N TYR A 118 -8.14 -9.74 -3.38
CA TYR A 118 -6.98 -10.25 -4.13
C TYR A 118 -6.49 -11.55 -3.51
N GLU A 119 -6.10 -12.53 -4.34
CA GLU A 119 -5.54 -13.81 -3.89
C GLU A 119 -4.22 -13.60 -3.14
N GLY A 120 -4.17 -14.03 -1.89
CA GLY A 120 -2.98 -13.85 -1.05
C GLY A 120 -2.74 -12.42 -0.56
N GLY A 121 -3.64 -11.49 -0.86
CA GLY A 121 -3.64 -10.15 -0.26
C GLY A 121 -3.90 -10.24 1.25
N ALA A 122 -3.25 -9.36 2.01
CA ALA A 122 -3.45 -9.27 3.45
C ALA A 122 -4.79 -8.61 3.79
N LEU A 123 -5.42 -9.04 4.85
CA LEU A 123 -6.58 -8.37 5.42
C LEU A 123 -6.15 -7.24 6.38
N SER A 124 -7.10 -6.38 6.69
CA SER A 124 -6.89 -5.19 7.52
C SER A 124 -6.26 -5.48 8.88
N ASP A 125 -6.67 -6.57 9.54
CA ASP A 125 -6.15 -6.99 10.85
C ASP A 125 -4.65 -7.36 10.79
N GLU A 126 -4.20 -7.98 9.70
CA GLU A 126 -2.80 -8.33 9.50
C GLU A 126 -1.93 -7.07 9.33
N VAL A 127 -2.41 -6.07 8.54
CA VAL A 127 -1.69 -4.81 8.32
C VAL A 127 -1.67 -3.97 9.58
N ILE A 128 -2.81 -3.85 10.28
CA ILE A 128 -2.92 -3.12 11.54
C ILE A 128 -1.97 -3.71 12.59
N SER A 129 -1.99 -5.04 12.78
CA SER A 129 -1.09 -5.73 13.72
C SER A 129 0.38 -5.51 13.36
N PHE A 130 0.73 -5.60 12.06
CA PHE A 130 2.09 -5.39 11.59
C PHE A 130 2.62 -3.98 11.91
N LEU A 131 1.80 -2.96 11.73
CA LEU A 131 2.16 -1.56 12.01
C LEU A 131 2.17 -1.27 13.51
N ASP A 132 1.24 -1.85 14.27
CA ASP A 132 1.20 -1.74 15.74
C ASP A 132 2.49 -2.28 16.38
N ASP A 133 2.93 -3.47 15.97
CA ASP A 133 4.19 -4.09 16.39
C ASP A 133 5.44 -3.21 16.09
N ARG A 134 5.31 -2.27 15.15
CA ARG A 134 6.38 -1.33 14.73
C ARG A 134 6.24 0.05 15.30
N GLY A 135 5.34 0.20 16.28
CA GLY A 135 5.15 1.44 17.02
C GLY A 135 4.32 2.49 16.30
N PHE A 136 3.42 2.08 15.40
CA PHE A 136 2.42 2.97 14.82
C PHE A 136 1.08 2.78 15.52
N ALA A 137 0.32 3.85 15.68
CA ALA A 137 -1.06 3.83 16.14
C ALA A 137 -1.99 4.17 14.98
N LEU A 138 -3.07 3.42 14.84
CA LEU A 138 -4.16 3.76 13.93
C LEU A 138 -4.85 5.04 14.44
N VAL A 139 -4.93 6.07 13.60
CA VAL A 139 -5.49 7.38 13.98
C VAL A 139 -6.68 7.81 13.14
N SER A 140 -6.90 7.20 11.98
CA SER A 140 -8.07 7.46 11.14
C SER A 140 -8.45 6.23 10.32
N LEU A 141 -9.75 6.05 10.12
CA LEU A 141 -10.34 5.10 9.19
C LEU A 141 -11.44 5.79 8.39
N GLU A 142 -11.41 5.65 7.08
CA GLU A 142 -12.45 6.15 6.18
C GLU A 142 -12.89 5.03 5.24
N GLY A 143 -14.19 4.76 5.16
CA GLY A 143 -14.74 3.79 4.21
C GLY A 143 -14.65 4.34 2.79
N ILE A 144 -14.08 3.55 1.87
CA ILE A 144 -13.89 3.96 0.48
C ILE A 144 -14.65 3.11 -0.52
N ASP A 145 -14.97 1.87 -0.15
CA ASP A 145 -15.67 0.96 -1.04
C ASP A 145 -16.64 0.05 -0.27
N GLU A 146 -17.84 -0.10 -0.80
CA GLU A 146 -18.90 -0.94 -0.22
C GLU A 146 -19.61 -1.76 -1.31
N GLU A 147 -20.07 -2.94 -0.97
CA GLU A 147 -20.83 -3.78 -1.86
C GLU A 147 -22.25 -3.21 -2.04
N PRO A 148 -22.67 -2.80 -3.24
CA PRO A 148 -23.94 -2.07 -3.44
C PRO A 148 -25.18 -2.82 -2.99
N GLU A 149 -25.15 -4.17 -3.06
CA GLU A 149 -26.31 -5.01 -2.74
C GLU A 149 -26.51 -5.19 -1.23
N THR A 150 -25.46 -5.20 -0.46
CA THR A 150 -25.48 -5.53 0.98
C THR A 150 -25.12 -4.38 1.88
N GLY A 151 -24.45 -3.33 1.36
CA GLY A 151 -23.84 -2.26 2.12
C GLY A 151 -22.62 -2.74 2.94
N GLN A 152 -22.11 -3.95 2.67
CA GLN A 152 -20.90 -4.43 3.34
C GLN A 152 -19.70 -3.61 2.87
N MET A 153 -19.02 -2.97 3.80
CA MET A 153 -17.76 -2.28 3.54
C MET A 153 -16.69 -3.29 3.11
N LEU A 154 -16.02 -3.01 2.00
CA LEU A 154 -15.01 -3.88 1.41
C LEU A 154 -13.61 -3.38 1.68
N GLN A 155 -13.39 -2.05 1.61
CA GLN A 155 -12.11 -1.41 1.81
C GLN A 155 -12.24 -0.12 2.62
N VAL A 156 -11.16 0.23 3.30
CA VAL A 156 -11.02 1.47 4.08
C VAL A 156 -9.66 2.09 3.83
N ASP A 157 -9.60 3.42 3.76
CA ASP A 157 -8.35 4.16 3.92
C ASP A 157 -8.03 4.28 5.41
N ALA A 158 -6.85 3.86 5.79
CA ALA A 158 -6.36 3.88 7.16
C ALA A 158 -5.12 4.75 7.28
N ILE A 159 -5.10 5.65 8.27
CA ILE A 159 -3.93 6.47 8.58
C ILE A 159 -3.37 6.01 9.92
N PHE A 160 -2.07 5.74 9.93
CA PHE A 160 -1.29 5.36 11.10
C PHE A 160 -0.27 6.45 11.40
N ARG A 161 -0.08 6.78 12.68
CA ARG A 161 0.95 7.71 13.15
C ARG A 161 1.95 6.98 14.04
N ARG A 162 3.22 7.32 13.92
CA ARG A 162 4.27 6.84 14.83
C ARG A 162 3.99 7.29 16.25
N ARG A 163 4.08 6.36 17.21
CA ARG A 163 4.03 6.68 18.65
C ARG A 163 5.33 7.34 19.07
N HIS A 164 5.25 8.47 19.76
CA HIS A 164 6.40 9.14 20.38
C HIS A 164 6.40 8.90 21.88
N HIS A 165 7.59 9.00 22.49
CA HIS A 165 7.70 8.98 23.97
C HIS A 165 6.91 10.16 24.55
N GLY A 166 5.81 9.86 25.24
CA GLY A 166 4.89 10.85 25.80
C GLY A 166 3.46 10.82 25.22
N ASP A 167 3.22 10.09 24.13
CA ASP A 167 1.86 9.79 23.71
C ASP A 167 1.24 8.85 24.77
N SER A 168 0.38 9.42 25.62
CA SER A 168 -0.44 8.61 26.52
C SER A 168 -1.26 7.64 25.66
N ALA A 169 -1.32 6.38 26.07
CA ALA A 169 -2.14 5.38 25.39
C ALA A 169 -3.55 5.95 25.17
N LEU A 170 -3.93 6.10 23.91
CA LEU A 170 -5.32 6.33 23.48
C LEU A 170 -6.10 5.06 23.70
#